data_7f837cd4ebd1f4a86ce5e0857b8c3206
#
_entry.id   7f837cd4ebd1f4a86ce5e0857b8c3206
#
_cell.length_a   1.000
_cell.length_b   1.000
_cell.length_c   1.000
_cell.angle_alpha   90.00
_cell.angle_beta   90.00
_cell.angle_gamma   90.00
#
_symmetry.space_group_name_H-M   'P 1'
#
loop_
_entity.id
_entity.type
_entity.pdbx_description
1 polymer ?
#
loop_
_entity_poly.entity_id
_entity_poly.type
_entity_poly.pdbx_seq_one_letter_code
_entity_poly.pdbx_strand_id
1 'polypeptide(L)'
;ECNIQVELSSTSTYQNYAKGVHSVMSDNICFPAKLVHSHIYELQHKKVDRIFFPRVVYEKTEDNTVDNSFNCPIIIGYPDVVNSAIESEIPIDSPVITFKDDELLKKQLIKYLTPLGISKKVIAKAHDKAIAEYAHFGLHIKKLNEEAFKKAQAENRMVIVLAGRPY
;
A
#
# COMPACT_ATOMS: atom_id res chain seq x y z
N GLU A 1 10.12 15.72 2.18
CA GLU A 1 10.56 16.37 0.95
C GLU A 1 9.44 17.15 0.24
N CYS A 2 8.25 16.56 0.07
CA CYS A 2 7.13 17.20 -0.62
C CYS A 2 6.31 18.16 0.25
N ASN A 3 6.65 18.33 1.51
CA ASN A 3 5.90 19.11 2.50
C ASN A 3 4.41 18.71 2.58
N ILE A 4 4.14 17.41 2.45
CA ILE A 4 2.83 16.81 2.65
C ILE A 4 2.83 16.14 4.02
N GLN A 5 1.85 16.50 4.86
CA GLN A 5 1.58 15.74 6.06
C GLN A 5 0.85 14.46 5.68
N VAL A 6 1.33 13.31 6.17
CA VAL A 6 0.74 12.00 5.87
C VAL A 6 0.06 11.48 7.12
N GLU A 7 -1.23 11.14 6.98
CA GLU A 7 -2.01 10.48 8.00
C GLU A 7 -2.32 9.05 7.56
N LEU A 8 -2.05 8.09 8.42
CA LEU A 8 -2.33 6.68 8.15
C LEU A 8 -3.59 6.23 8.89
N SER A 9 -4.33 5.31 8.28
CA SER A 9 -5.36 4.56 8.99
C SER A 9 -4.73 3.64 10.04
N SER A 10 -5.49 3.30 11.08
CA SER A 10 -5.04 2.40 12.14
C SER A 10 -4.81 0.98 11.62
N THR A 11 -4.12 0.17 12.43
CA THR A 11 -3.98 -1.27 12.17
C THR A 11 -5.35 -1.94 12.08
N SER A 12 -5.50 -2.87 11.13
CA SER A 12 -6.73 -3.64 10.94
C SER A 12 -7.07 -4.44 12.20
N THR A 13 -8.29 -4.24 12.70
CA THR A 13 -8.87 -5.00 13.80
C THR A 13 -10.32 -5.33 13.48
N TYR A 14 -10.89 -6.34 14.13
CA TYR A 14 -12.31 -6.65 13.98
C TYR A 14 -13.21 -5.45 14.36
N GLN A 15 -12.84 -4.71 15.39
CA GLN A 15 -13.58 -3.52 15.80
C GLN A 15 -13.56 -2.42 14.75
N ASN A 16 -12.41 -2.22 14.08
CA ASN A 16 -12.31 -1.26 12.98
C ASN A 16 -13.09 -1.75 11.75
N TYR A 17 -13.00 -3.04 11.42
CA TYR A 17 -13.78 -3.65 10.35
C TYR A 17 -15.28 -3.39 10.50
N ALA A 18 -15.83 -3.60 11.70
CA ALA A 18 -17.25 -3.40 11.98
C ALA A 18 -17.75 -1.98 11.67
N LYS A 19 -16.89 -0.96 11.73
CA LYS A 19 -17.25 0.43 11.44
C LYS A 19 -17.51 0.70 9.95
N GLY A 20 -16.80 0.00 9.06
CA GLY A 20 -16.90 0.21 7.61
C GLY A 20 -17.70 -0.87 6.86
N VAL A 21 -18.12 -1.93 7.54
CA VAL A 21 -18.75 -3.09 6.91
C VAL A 21 -20.05 -2.77 6.15
N HIS A 22 -20.77 -1.73 6.58
CA HIS A 22 -22.04 -1.32 5.98
C HIS A 22 -21.92 -0.86 4.53
N SER A 23 -20.73 -0.42 4.10
CA SER A 23 -20.49 0.01 2.71
C SER A 23 -19.95 -1.12 1.82
N VAL A 24 -19.71 -2.31 2.36
CA VAL A 24 -19.28 -3.48 1.58
C VAL A 24 -20.44 -3.98 0.71
N MET A 25 -20.27 -3.91 -0.61
CA MET A 25 -21.36 -4.19 -1.56
C MET A 25 -21.60 -5.68 -1.78
N SER A 26 -20.70 -6.57 -1.40
CA SER A 26 -20.81 -8.02 -1.64
C SER A 26 -20.13 -8.84 -0.56
N ASP A 27 -20.85 -9.86 -0.06
CA ASP A 27 -20.28 -10.80 0.91
C ASP A 27 -19.27 -11.75 0.29
N ASN A 28 -19.28 -11.93 -1.02
CA ASN A 28 -18.41 -12.86 -1.74
C ASN A 28 -17.02 -12.30 -2.05
N ILE A 29 -16.75 -11.04 -1.70
CA ILE A 29 -15.42 -10.44 -1.88
C ILE A 29 -14.45 -10.93 -0.81
N CYS A 30 -13.15 -10.99 -1.14
CA CYS A 30 -12.13 -11.40 -0.19
C CYS A 30 -12.05 -10.47 1.02
N PHE A 31 -11.70 -11.02 2.18
CA PHE A 31 -11.69 -10.27 3.44
C PHE A 31 -10.80 -9.02 3.41
N PRO A 32 -9.57 -9.03 2.82
CA PRO A 32 -8.76 -7.83 2.71
C PRO A 32 -9.44 -6.67 1.98
N ALA A 33 -10.21 -6.96 0.94
CA ALA A 33 -10.97 -5.94 0.24
C ALA A 33 -12.07 -5.34 1.14
N LYS A 34 -12.71 -6.17 1.98
CA LYS A 34 -13.68 -5.68 2.97
C LYS A 34 -13.03 -4.73 3.99
N LEU A 35 -11.78 -5.00 4.40
CA LEU A 35 -11.04 -4.16 5.34
C LEU A 35 -10.79 -2.74 4.81
N VAL A 36 -10.63 -2.58 3.50
CA VAL A 36 -10.40 -1.25 2.89
C VAL A 36 -11.51 -0.27 3.22
N HIS A 37 -12.75 -0.71 3.25
CA HIS A 37 -13.89 0.14 3.58
C HIS A 37 -13.76 0.77 4.97
N SER A 38 -13.29 0.01 5.95
CA SER A 38 -13.07 0.54 7.30
C SER A 38 -11.92 1.53 7.37
N HIS A 39 -10.85 1.33 6.59
CA HIS A 39 -9.73 2.27 6.53
C HIS A 39 -10.14 3.61 5.88
N ILE A 40 -10.92 3.55 4.79
CA ILE A 40 -11.45 4.77 4.17
C ILE A 40 -12.40 5.50 5.12
N TYR A 41 -13.33 4.78 5.76
CA TYR A 41 -14.22 5.35 6.77
C TYR A 41 -13.46 6.07 7.89
N GLU A 42 -12.41 5.45 8.42
CA GLU A 42 -11.58 6.06 9.45
C GLU A 42 -10.90 7.35 8.96
N LEU A 43 -10.29 7.34 7.76
CA LEU A 43 -9.62 8.51 7.21
C LEU A 43 -10.57 9.68 6.95
N GLN A 44 -11.80 9.42 6.52
CA GLN A 44 -12.84 10.46 6.40
C GLN A 44 -13.11 11.16 7.73
N HIS A 45 -13.08 10.43 8.85
CA HIS A 45 -13.30 10.98 10.19
C HIS A 45 -12.05 11.69 10.77
N LYS A 46 -10.87 11.46 10.21
CA LYS A 46 -9.62 12.16 10.58
C LYS A 46 -9.49 13.55 9.96
N LYS A 47 -10.46 14.00 9.16
CA LYS A 47 -10.48 15.32 8.50
C LYS A 47 -9.25 15.58 7.65
N VAL A 48 -8.80 14.59 6.90
CA VAL A 48 -7.71 14.75 5.92
C VAL A 48 -8.23 15.52 4.70
N ASP A 49 -7.36 16.24 3.98
CA ASP A 49 -7.76 17.00 2.79
C ASP A 49 -8.09 16.12 1.60
N ARG A 50 -7.47 14.95 1.51
CA ARG A 50 -7.70 13.92 0.48
C ARG A 50 -7.19 12.57 0.90
N ILE A 51 -7.73 11.51 0.32
CA ILE A 51 -7.31 10.14 0.56
C ILE A 51 -6.58 9.64 -0.69
N PHE A 52 -5.33 9.19 -0.53
CA PHE A 52 -4.56 8.58 -1.60
C PHE A 52 -4.79 7.07 -1.58
N PHE A 53 -5.55 6.58 -2.57
CA PHE A 53 -5.85 5.16 -2.73
C PHE A 53 -5.54 4.70 -4.17
N PRO A 54 -4.27 4.44 -4.49
CA PRO A 54 -3.83 4.19 -5.86
C PRO A 54 -4.30 2.83 -6.40
N ARG A 55 -4.45 2.73 -7.73
CA ARG A 55 -4.57 1.47 -8.45
C ARG A 55 -3.17 0.94 -8.73
N VAL A 56 -2.74 -0.04 -7.94
CA VAL A 56 -1.43 -0.67 -8.13
C VAL A 56 -1.58 -1.82 -9.12
N VAL A 57 -1.05 -1.65 -10.34
CA VAL A 57 -1.22 -2.62 -11.42
C VAL A 57 -0.16 -3.71 -11.38
N TYR A 58 1.10 -3.34 -11.18
CA TYR A 58 2.24 -4.27 -11.14
C TYR A 58 3.06 -4.10 -9.89
N GLU A 59 3.48 -5.22 -9.31
CA GLU A 59 4.47 -5.26 -8.24
C GLU A 59 5.89 -5.49 -8.79
N LYS A 60 6.87 -5.09 -7.99
CA LYS A 60 8.27 -5.44 -8.22
C LYS A 60 8.47 -6.90 -7.84
N THR A 61 9.08 -7.69 -8.73
CA THR A 61 9.49 -9.06 -8.42
C THR A 61 11.00 -9.10 -8.20
N GLU A 62 11.44 -9.92 -7.25
CA GLU A 62 12.86 -10.23 -7.06
C GLU A 62 13.34 -11.34 -8.00
N ASP A 63 12.40 -12.10 -8.55
CA ASP A 63 12.65 -13.21 -9.46
C ASP A 63 12.46 -12.78 -10.93
N ASN A 64 13.56 -12.67 -11.64
CA ASN A 64 13.59 -12.28 -13.06
C ASN A 64 13.03 -13.37 -14.00
N THR A 65 12.73 -14.56 -13.50
CA THR A 65 12.10 -15.64 -14.29
C THR A 65 10.58 -15.55 -14.32
N VAL A 66 10.00 -14.65 -13.54
CA VAL A 66 8.55 -14.42 -13.48
C VAL A 66 8.12 -13.50 -14.61
N ASP A 67 7.35 -14.03 -15.54
CA ASP A 67 6.84 -13.26 -16.70
C ASP A 67 5.76 -12.26 -16.32
N ASN A 68 5.03 -12.51 -15.24
CA ASN A 68 3.86 -11.72 -14.86
C ASN A 68 3.89 -11.31 -13.38
N SER A 69 3.79 -10.01 -13.14
CA SER A 69 3.71 -9.41 -11.81
C SER A 69 2.44 -8.56 -11.61
N PHE A 70 1.37 -8.87 -12.35
CA PHE A 70 0.08 -8.22 -12.15
C PHE A 70 -0.46 -8.47 -10.73
N ASN A 71 -0.98 -7.42 -10.14
CA ASN A 71 -1.80 -7.55 -8.96
C ASN A 71 -3.14 -8.24 -9.28
N CYS A 72 -3.75 -8.78 -8.24
CA CYS A 72 -5.11 -9.30 -8.31
C CYS A 72 -6.08 -8.25 -8.87
N PRO A 73 -7.06 -8.61 -9.73
CA PRO A 73 -8.05 -7.68 -10.26
C PRO A 73 -8.80 -6.88 -9.18
N ILE A 74 -8.97 -7.46 -8.00
CA ILE A 74 -9.55 -6.77 -6.84
C ILE A 74 -8.67 -5.59 -6.41
N ILE A 75 -7.35 -5.77 -6.29
CA ILE A 75 -6.43 -4.69 -5.92
C ILE A 75 -6.47 -3.57 -6.97
N ILE A 76 -6.48 -3.93 -8.26
CA ILE A 76 -6.46 -2.96 -9.36
C ILE A 76 -7.77 -2.17 -9.46
N GLY A 77 -8.92 -2.84 -9.35
CA GLY A 77 -10.24 -2.24 -9.58
C GLY A 77 -10.91 -1.71 -8.31
N TYR A 78 -10.41 -2.05 -7.15
CA TYR A 78 -11.11 -1.77 -5.90
C TYR A 78 -11.23 -0.29 -5.53
N PRO A 79 -10.29 0.59 -5.89
CA PRO A 79 -10.50 2.02 -5.71
C PRO A 79 -11.78 2.55 -6.39
N ASP A 80 -12.16 2.02 -7.55
CA ASP A 80 -13.41 2.40 -8.23
C ASP A 80 -14.64 1.86 -7.50
N VAL A 81 -14.56 0.62 -7.00
CA VAL A 81 -15.62 0.02 -6.19
C VAL A 81 -15.88 0.84 -4.95
N VAL A 82 -14.82 1.19 -4.22
CA VAL A 82 -14.90 2.02 -3.01
C VAL A 82 -15.47 3.40 -3.31
N ASN A 83 -14.98 4.06 -4.35
CA ASN A 83 -15.50 5.37 -4.79
C ASN A 83 -16.99 5.35 -5.15
N SER A 84 -17.49 4.20 -5.63
CA SER A 84 -18.91 4.03 -5.96
C SER A 84 -19.75 3.65 -4.75
N ALA A 85 -19.15 3.02 -3.74
CA ALA A 85 -19.87 2.48 -2.58
C ALA A 85 -19.92 3.45 -1.39
N ILE A 86 -18.98 4.39 -1.33
CA ILE A 86 -18.83 5.31 -0.20
C ILE A 86 -19.10 6.73 -0.68
N GLU A 87 -20.14 7.37 -0.14
CA GLU A 87 -20.32 8.80 -0.28
C GLU A 87 -19.24 9.51 0.54
N SER A 88 -18.36 10.26 -0.13
CA SER A 88 -17.25 10.97 0.51
C SER A 88 -17.25 12.43 0.13
N GLU A 89 -17.23 13.32 1.13
CA GLU A 89 -16.96 14.75 0.95
C GLU A 89 -15.48 15.01 0.68
N ILE A 90 -14.61 14.04 1.03
CA ILE A 90 -13.16 14.12 0.85
C ILE A 90 -12.79 13.40 -0.45
N PRO A 91 -12.02 14.03 -1.35
CA PRO A 91 -11.57 13.38 -2.58
C PRO A 91 -10.78 12.08 -2.30
N ILE A 92 -11.17 10.98 -2.94
CA ILE A 92 -10.41 9.72 -2.93
C ILE A 92 -9.67 9.63 -4.26
N ASP A 93 -8.38 9.89 -4.23
CA ASP A 93 -7.54 9.89 -5.41
C ASP A 93 -7.06 8.48 -5.75
N SER A 94 -7.33 8.05 -6.97
CA SER A 94 -7.02 6.70 -7.43
C SER A 94 -6.10 6.71 -8.67
N PRO A 95 -4.90 7.31 -8.59
CA PRO A 95 -3.99 7.29 -9.71
C PRO A 95 -3.51 5.86 -10.00
N VAL A 96 -3.28 5.59 -11.28
CA VAL A 96 -2.64 4.32 -11.68
C VAL A 96 -1.15 4.41 -11.41
N ILE A 97 -0.62 3.46 -10.67
CA ILE A 97 0.82 3.34 -10.39
C ILE A 97 1.32 1.91 -10.60
N THR A 98 2.62 1.78 -10.79
CA THR A 98 3.30 0.48 -10.89
C THR A 98 4.61 0.52 -10.11
N PHE A 99 4.92 -0.57 -9.42
CA PHE A 99 6.21 -0.74 -8.75
C PHE A 99 7.22 -1.54 -9.59
N LYS A 100 6.80 -2.08 -10.74
CA LYS A 100 7.67 -2.89 -11.60
C LYS A 100 8.82 -2.09 -12.23
N ASP A 101 8.59 -0.80 -12.52
CA ASP A 101 9.53 0.07 -13.20
C ASP A 101 9.63 1.41 -12.46
N ASP A 102 10.79 1.68 -11.85
CA ASP A 102 11.03 2.86 -11.02
C ASP A 102 10.90 4.17 -11.81
N GLU A 103 11.32 4.21 -13.10
CA GLU A 103 11.19 5.39 -13.95
C GLU A 103 9.74 5.66 -14.35
N LEU A 104 8.98 4.60 -14.61
CA LEU A 104 7.56 4.73 -14.90
C LEU A 104 6.80 5.19 -13.64
N LEU A 105 7.10 4.62 -12.47
CA LEU A 105 6.56 5.07 -11.19
C LEU A 105 6.84 6.56 -10.96
N LYS A 106 8.08 7.01 -11.18
CA LYS A 106 8.46 8.42 -11.07
C LYS A 106 7.61 9.32 -11.99
N LYS A 107 7.41 8.92 -13.25
CA LYS A 107 6.56 9.65 -14.21
C LYS A 107 5.11 9.72 -13.75
N GLN A 108 4.56 8.62 -13.22
CA GLN A 108 3.19 8.56 -12.70
C GLN A 108 3.02 9.46 -11.47
N LEU A 109 3.99 9.45 -10.54
CA LEU A 109 3.98 10.35 -9.38
C LEU A 109 4.10 11.82 -9.78
N ILE A 110 4.93 12.16 -10.76
CA ILE A 110 5.03 13.52 -11.30
C ILE A 110 3.68 13.96 -11.90
N LYS A 111 3.04 13.08 -12.67
CA LYS A 111 1.72 13.36 -13.26
C LYS A 111 0.66 13.63 -12.19
N TYR A 112 0.67 12.87 -11.10
CA TYR A 112 -0.29 12.98 -10.01
C TYR A 112 -0.02 14.19 -9.09
N LEU A 113 1.23 14.39 -8.67
CA LEU A 113 1.56 15.37 -7.63
C LEU A 113 1.79 16.80 -8.16
N THR A 114 2.13 16.97 -9.45
CA THR A 114 2.35 18.30 -10.03
C THR A 114 1.08 19.19 -9.97
N PRO A 115 -0.14 18.69 -10.30
CA PRO A 115 -1.36 19.45 -10.16
C PRO A 115 -1.67 19.88 -8.70
N LEU A 116 -1.09 19.18 -7.72
CA LEU A 116 -1.20 19.51 -6.29
C LEU A 116 -0.18 20.58 -5.84
N GLY A 117 0.51 21.22 -6.78
CA GLY A 117 1.45 22.31 -6.52
C GLY A 117 2.88 21.89 -6.20
N ILE A 118 3.24 20.60 -6.37
CA ILE A 118 4.58 20.11 -6.06
C ILE A 118 5.45 20.11 -7.32
N SER A 119 6.64 20.71 -7.24
CA SER A 119 7.53 20.79 -8.39
C SER A 119 8.10 19.41 -8.78
N LYS A 120 8.28 19.19 -10.08
CA LYS A 120 8.84 17.94 -10.63
C LYS A 120 10.19 17.57 -10.00
N LYS A 121 11.03 18.57 -9.72
CA LYS A 121 12.35 18.38 -9.08
C LYS A 121 12.22 17.82 -7.67
N VAL A 122 11.28 18.34 -6.88
CA VAL A 122 11.00 17.87 -5.52
C VAL A 122 10.46 16.45 -5.55
N ILE A 123 9.52 16.16 -6.45
CA ILE A 123 8.93 14.82 -6.60
C ILE A 123 10.01 13.80 -6.98
N ALA A 124 10.86 14.09 -7.96
CA ALA A 124 11.95 13.20 -8.38
C ALA A 124 12.90 12.90 -7.21
N LYS A 125 13.32 13.92 -6.47
CA LYS A 125 14.18 13.75 -5.28
C LYS A 125 13.50 12.92 -4.20
N ALA A 126 12.22 13.14 -3.95
CA ALA A 126 11.45 12.39 -2.97
C ALA A 126 11.32 10.91 -3.37
N HIS A 127 11.05 10.65 -4.66
CA HIS A 127 11.00 9.30 -5.22
C HIS A 127 12.33 8.57 -5.02
N ASP A 128 13.45 9.17 -5.41
CA ASP A 128 14.78 8.53 -5.32
C ASP A 128 15.12 8.19 -3.86
N LYS A 129 14.77 9.06 -2.91
CA LYS A 129 14.90 8.78 -1.48
C LYS A 129 14.00 7.63 -1.02
N ALA A 130 12.76 7.60 -1.48
CA ALA A 130 11.80 6.55 -1.12
C ALA A 130 12.26 5.17 -1.61
N ILE A 131 12.78 5.08 -2.84
CA ILE A 131 13.34 3.84 -3.38
C ILE A 131 14.57 3.38 -2.57
N ALA A 132 15.46 4.30 -2.19
CA ALA A 132 16.61 3.98 -1.36
C ALA A 132 16.19 3.48 0.04
N GLU A 133 15.21 4.12 0.66
CA GLU A 133 14.68 3.71 1.97
C GLU A 133 13.97 2.38 1.92
N TYR A 134 13.20 2.12 0.86
CA TYR A 134 12.55 0.82 0.65
C TYR A 134 13.57 -0.32 0.53
N ALA A 135 14.65 -0.10 -0.21
CA ALA A 135 15.75 -1.07 -0.33
C ALA A 135 16.45 -1.30 1.03
N HIS A 136 16.72 -0.22 1.78
CA HIS A 136 17.30 -0.29 3.12
C HIS A 136 16.41 -1.08 4.09
N PHE A 137 15.10 -0.82 4.07
CA PHE A 137 14.12 -1.55 4.88
C PHE A 137 14.13 -3.05 4.57
N GLY A 138 14.14 -3.43 3.28
CA GLY A 138 14.22 -4.83 2.86
C GLY A 138 15.47 -5.55 3.41
N LEU A 139 16.65 -4.90 3.31
CA LEU A 139 17.89 -5.42 3.85
C LEU A 139 17.84 -5.55 5.38
N HIS A 140 17.24 -4.59 6.07
CA HIS A 140 17.10 -4.63 7.52
C HIS A 140 16.22 -5.80 7.97
N ILE A 141 15.05 -6.00 7.35
CA ILE A 141 14.17 -7.14 7.64
C ILE A 141 14.86 -8.47 7.37
N LYS A 142 15.59 -8.59 6.25
CA LYS A 142 16.36 -9.79 5.94
C LYS A 142 17.38 -10.10 7.04
N LYS A 143 18.13 -9.10 7.49
CA LYS A 143 19.11 -9.24 8.56
C LYS A 143 18.47 -9.69 9.88
N LEU A 144 17.36 -9.07 10.29
CA LEU A 144 16.62 -9.47 11.50
C LEU A 144 16.16 -10.95 11.42
N ASN A 145 15.65 -11.37 10.28
CA ASN A 145 15.21 -12.75 10.07
C ASN A 145 16.39 -13.74 10.14
N GLU A 146 17.53 -13.40 9.54
CA GLU A 146 18.76 -14.21 9.60
C GLU A 146 19.28 -14.34 11.04
N GLU A 147 19.28 -13.25 11.80
CA GLU A 147 19.71 -13.24 13.20
C GLU A 147 18.77 -14.09 14.06
N ALA A 148 17.46 -13.96 13.89
CA ALA A 148 16.44 -14.75 14.60
C ALA A 148 16.60 -16.26 14.28
N PHE A 149 16.84 -16.61 13.02
CA PHE A 149 17.05 -17.98 12.60
C PHE A 149 18.32 -18.58 13.21
N LYS A 150 19.47 -17.88 13.15
CA LYS A 150 20.74 -18.31 13.75
C LYS A 150 20.61 -18.51 15.25
N LYS A 151 19.92 -17.60 15.94
CA LYS A 151 19.65 -17.70 17.38
C LYS A 151 18.83 -18.94 17.70
N ALA A 152 17.76 -19.20 16.95
CA ALA A 152 16.90 -20.38 17.15
C ALA A 152 17.70 -21.69 16.95
N GLN A 153 18.56 -21.75 15.93
CA GLN A 153 19.44 -22.89 15.70
C GLN A 153 20.43 -23.11 16.87
N ALA A 154 21.08 -22.04 17.36
CA ALA A 154 22.04 -22.12 18.45
C ALA A 154 21.38 -22.58 19.76
N GLU A 155 20.13 -22.23 20.00
CA GLU A 155 19.34 -22.58 21.18
C GLU A 155 18.56 -23.91 20.97
N ASN A 156 18.75 -24.61 19.86
CA ASN A 156 18.02 -25.83 19.47
C ASN A 156 16.49 -25.68 19.58
N ARG A 157 15.99 -24.51 19.16
CA ARG A 157 14.54 -24.21 19.16
C ARG A 157 13.92 -24.61 17.82
N MET A 158 12.66 -25.00 17.90
CA MET A 158 11.84 -25.21 16.71
C MET A 158 11.66 -23.90 15.95
N VAL A 159 11.86 -23.93 14.64
CA VAL A 159 11.58 -22.83 13.72
C VAL A 159 10.32 -23.13 12.94
N ILE A 160 9.34 -22.22 13.01
CA ILE A 160 8.11 -22.29 12.22
C ILE A 160 8.15 -21.18 11.19
N VAL A 161 8.07 -21.55 9.90
CA VAL A 161 7.97 -20.59 8.80
C VAL A 161 6.49 -20.32 8.53
N LEU A 162 6.08 -19.06 8.71
CA LEU A 162 4.75 -18.62 8.35
C LEU A 162 4.79 -18.04 6.93
N ALA A 163 4.08 -18.69 6.01
CA ALA A 163 3.97 -18.26 4.63
C ALA A 163 2.55 -17.74 4.35
N GLY A 164 2.44 -16.56 3.76
CA GLY A 164 1.16 -15.94 3.45
C GLY A 164 1.31 -14.53 2.91
N ARG A 165 0.20 -13.87 2.69
CA ARG A 165 0.19 -12.45 2.32
C ARG A 165 0.24 -11.58 3.59
N PRO A 166 0.96 -10.43 3.58
CA PRO A 166 1.17 -9.58 4.76
C PRO A 166 0.00 -8.61 5.00
N TYR A 167 -1.20 -9.14 5.16
CA TYR A 167 -2.36 -8.32 5.52
C TYR A 167 -3.20 -8.96 6.60
#